data_51bf27fc5696958ede955bdf8b8d89d3
#
_entry.id   51bf27fc5696958ede955bdf8b8d89d3
#
_cell.length_a   1.000
_cell.length_b   1.000
_cell.length_c   1.000
_cell.angle_alpha   90.00
_cell.angle_beta   90.00
_cell.angle_gamma   90.00
#
_symmetry.space_group_name_H-M   'P 1'
#
loop_
_entity.id
_entity.type
_entity.pdbx_description
1 polymer ?
#
loop_
_entity_poly.entity_id
_entity_poly.type
_entity_poly.pdbx_seq_one_letter_code
_entity_poly.pdbx_strand_id
1 'polypeptide(L)'
;MSVVLRGITWEHARGYGSVAASARAYRTVAPDVEVRWDQRSLQSFADQPLEELVRDYDLLVIDHPHIPFAAEEGLFARLDGSGHDDELAVLAAQSVGSSHASYAHAGGQWALATDAAAQVAAFRPDLLPEPPRDWPSVLSLAAEGRVLWPYKPVDAFSSLITVAAGDGEEAMRAPGVFLSADALGGAMATLRALARAVPAGCATWNPIQTADALSEGTRYCYAPLLFGYSNYARAGFRAHRLRYVDIPASRRGVRGSLLGGAGVAVSSRSLHTAEAIAHAFWLASAEVQAGVYYDAGGQPGNAVAWDDDRTNADSLDFFRGTRATLEGAYVRPRWPRYIDLQNALSPLVTAALRGELTDDELRARLDAGVRAAEEDR
;
A
#
# COMPACT_ATOMS: atom_id res chain seq x y z
N MET A 1 -29.01 25.07 -2.95
CA MET A 1 -28.01 25.22 -1.87
C MET A 1 -26.80 24.39 -2.29
N SER A 2 -25.61 24.96 -2.20
CA SER A 2 -24.40 24.22 -2.55
C SER A 2 -24.09 23.22 -1.45
N VAL A 3 -23.85 21.95 -1.81
CA VAL A 3 -23.42 20.88 -0.92
C VAL A 3 -21.91 21.02 -0.69
N VAL A 4 -21.47 20.88 0.57
CA VAL A 4 -20.05 20.86 0.91
C VAL A 4 -19.73 19.49 1.50
N LEU A 5 -18.89 18.72 0.80
CA LEU A 5 -18.34 17.45 1.27
C LEU A 5 -16.98 17.67 1.91
N ARG A 6 -16.74 17.07 3.07
CA ARG A 6 -15.43 17.07 3.73
C ARG A 6 -14.76 15.71 3.57
N GLY A 7 -13.52 15.71 3.12
CA GLY A 7 -12.71 14.51 2.99
C GLY A 7 -11.44 14.57 3.83
N ILE A 8 -10.88 13.41 4.19
CA ILE A 8 -9.61 13.25 4.90
C ILE A 8 -8.69 12.28 4.18
N THR A 9 -7.41 12.63 4.08
CA THR A 9 -6.36 11.82 3.46
C THR A 9 -5.02 12.01 4.17
N TRP A 10 -3.91 11.42 3.68
CA TRP A 10 -2.59 11.60 4.29
C TRP A 10 -1.79 12.72 3.63
N GLU A 11 -0.89 13.33 4.41
CA GLU A 11 -0.03 14.44 4.03
C GLU A 11 1.11 13.97 3.10
N HIS A 12 0.82 13.93 1.81
CA HIS A 12 1.80 13.68 0.73
C HIS A 12 1.20 14.11 -0.61
N ALA A 13 2.03 14.45 -1.60
CA ALA A 13 1.57 14.78 -2.95
C ALA A 13 0.71 13.65 -3.54
N ARG A 14 1.10 12.39 -3.34
CA ARG A 14 0.35 11.20 -3.75
C ARG A 14 -1.04 11.10 -3.10
N GLY A 15 -1.17 11.48 -1.83
CA GLY A 15 -2.43 11.45 -1.11
C GLY A 15 -3.23 12.75 -1.29
N TYR A 16 -2.76 13.83 -0.66
CA TYR A 16 -3.49 15.09 -0.63
C TYR A 16 -3.49 15.82 -1.98
N GLY A 17 -2.34 15.88 -2.67
CA GLY A 17 -2.23 16.63 -3.94
C GLY A 17 -3.23 16.14 -4.98
N SER A 18 -3.34 14.81 -5.14
CA SER A 18 -4.22 14.17 -6.12
C SER A 18 -5.69 14.43 -5.86
N VAL A 19 -6.17 14.20 -4.63
CA VAL A 19 -7.59 14.37 -4.29
C VAL A 19 -8.00 15.84 -4.26
N ALA A 20 -7.12 16.75 -3.82
CA ALA A 20 -7.39 18.19 -3.81
C ALA A 20 -7.48 18.76 -5.23
N ALA A 21 -6.65 18.30 -6.16
CA ALA A 21 -6.74 18.69 -7.57
C ALA A 21 -8.02 18.13 -8.23
N SER A 22 -8.31 16.85 -7.97
CA SER A 22 -9.54 16.21 -8.46
C SER A 22 -10.80 16.92 -7.93
N ALA A 23 -10.83 17.32 -6.65
CA ALA A 23 -11.95 18.05 -6.07
C ALA A 23 -12.21 19.39 -6.81
N ARG A 24 -11.14 20.10 -7.20
CA ARG A 24 -11.28 21.31 -8.02
C ARG A 24 -11.84 21.03 -9.41
N ALA A 25 -11.40 19.95 -10.04
CA ALA A 25 -11.89 19.53 -11.35
C ALA A 25 -13.35 19.05 -11.29
N TYR A 26 -13.77 18.41 -10.20
CA TYR A 26 -15.13 17.91 -10.01
C TYR A 26 -16.19 19.00 -10.09
N ARG A 27 -15.84 20.25 -9.77
CA ARG A 27 -16.75 21.41 -9.90
C ARG A 27 -17.22 21.68 -11.34
N THR A 28 -16.50 21.15 -12.34
CA THR A 28 -16.96 21.23 -13.75
C THR A 28 -18.06 20.23 -14.06
N VAL A 29 -18.12 19.14 -13.30
CA VAL A 29 -19.10 18.04 -13.45
C VAL A 29 -20.32 18.29 -12.54
N ALA A 30 -20.06 18.71 -11.31
CA ALA A 30 -21.09 18.98 -10.30
C ALA A 30 -20.89 20.38 -9.69
N PRO A 31 -21.36 21.46 -10.35
CA PRO A 31 -21.10 22.85 -9.90
C PRO A 31 -21.66 23.18 -8.53
N ASP A 32 -22.71 22.48 -8.10
CA ASP A 32 -23.37 22.66 -6.82
C ASP A 32 -22.72 21.85 -5.68
N VAL A 33 -21.66 21.08 -5.96
CA VAL A 33 -20.92 20.28 -4.96
C VAL A 33 -19.52 20.82 -4.83
N GLU A 34 -19.15 21.23 -3.63
CA GLU A 34 -17.78 21.58 -3.25
C GLU A 34 -17.18 20.46 -2.39
N VAL A 35 -16.01 19.91 -2.77
CA VAL A 35 -15.29 18.92 -1.97
C VAL A 35 -14.05 19.56 -1.37
N ARG A 36 -13.90 19.46 -0.05
CA ARG A 36 -12.77 20.00 0.71
C ARG A 36 -12.02 18.86 1.38
N TRP A 37 -10.72 18.77 1.14
CA TRP A 37 -9.87 17.74 1.72
C TRP A 37 -8.99 18.31 2.82
N ASP A 38 -9.04 17.66 3.99
CA ASP A 38 -8.08 17.82 5.07
C ASP A 38 -6.99 16.73 4.95
N GLN A 39 -5.86 16.95 5.61
CA GLN A 39 -4.74 16.02 5.60
C GLN A 39 -4.27 15.71 7.02
N ARG A 40 -3.78 14.50 7.21
CA ARG A 40 -3.19 14.00 8.46
C ARG A 40 -1.83 13.35 8.18
N SER A 41 -0.98 13.25 9.21
CA SER A 41 0.31 12.59 9.05
C SER A 41 0.14 11.13 8.59
N LEU A 42 1.19 10.55 7.97
CA LEU A 42 1.16 9.14 7.58
C LEU A 42 0.96 8.20 8.79
N GLN A 43 1.45 8.59 9.98
CA GLN A 43 1.22 7.85 11.21
C GLN A 43 -0.27 7.90 11.62
N SER A 44 -0.87 9.09 11.63
CA SER A 44 -2.31 9.24 11.94
C SER A 44 -3.18 8.55 10.88
N PHE A 45 -2.74 8.48 9.63
CA PHE A 45 -3.44 7.72 8.58
C PHE A 45 -3.53 6.22 8.94
N ALA A 46 -2.49 5.66 9.54
CA ALA A 46 -2.47 4.26 9.94
C ALA A 46 -3.24 3.99 11.26
N ASP A 47 -3.22 4.93 12.22
CA ASP A 47 -3.57 4.64 13.62
C ASP A 47 -4.81 5.37 14.14
N GLN A 48 -5.30 6.43 13.45
CA GLN A 48 -6.45 7.21 13.96
C GLN A 48 -7.75 6.40 13.85
N PRO A 49 -8.54 6.31 14.94
CA PRO A 49 -9.79 5.56 14.95
C PRO A 49 -10.78 6.03 13.88
N LEU A 50 -11.33 5.08 13.12
CA LEU A 50 -12.30 5.37 12.06
C LEU A 50 -13.61 5.93 12.61
N GLU A 51 -14.02 5.51 13.80
CA GLU A 51 -15.25 5.95 14.49
C GLU A 51 -15.25 7.46 14.78
N GLU A 52 -14.07 8.06 14.96
CA GLU A 52 -13.92 9.51 15.09
C GLU A 52 -14.05 10.18 13.72
N LEU A 53 -13.35 9.64 12.71
CA LEU A 53 -13.29 10.23 11.38
C LEU A 53 -14.65 10.26 10.68
N VAL A 54 -15.46 9.20 10.79
CA VAL A 54 -16.77 9.15 10.14
C VAL A 54 -17.80 10.16 10.72
N ARG A 55 -17.49 10.78 11.86
CA ARG A 55 -18.33 11.84 12.45
C ARG A 55 -18.05 13.20 11.80
N ASP A 56 -16.80 13.41 11.38
CA ASP A 56 -16.32 14.71 10.94
C ASP A 56 -16.18 14.82 9.42
N TYR A 57 -16.13 13.66 8.71
CA TYR A 57 -15.85 13.60 7.28
C TYR A 57 -16.87 12.75 6.52
N ASP A 58 -17.22 13.20 5.32
CA ASP A 58 -18.07 12.49 4.36
C ASP A 58 -17.29 11.44 3.57
N LEU A 59 -16.01 11.75 3.26
CA LEU A 59 -15.11 10.95 2.44
C LEU A 59 -13.83 10.63 3.21
N LEU A 60 -13.45 9.35 3.23
CA LEU A 60 -12.23 8.89 3.91
C LEU A 60 -11.35 8.12 2.94
N VAL A 61 -10.10 8.58 2.77
CA VAL A 61 -9.09 7.75 2.11
C VAL A 61 -8.47 6.83 3.16
N ILE A 62 -8.54 5.52 2.93
CA ILE A 62 -8.15 4.48 3.89
C ILE A 62 -7.38 3.34 3.24
N ASP A 63 -6.61 2.59 4.04
CA ASP A 63 -6.00 1.32 3.63
C ASP A 63 -7.02 0.17 3.78
N HIS A 64 -6.96 -0.81 2.87
CA HIS A 64 -7.93 -1.90 2.76
C HIS A 64 -8.09 -2.79 4.02
N PRO A 65 -7.09 -2.98 4.91
CA PRO A 65 -7.28 -3.78 6.12
C PRO A 65 -8.28 -3.21 7.12
N HIS A 66 -8.63 -1.94 7.00
CA HIS A 66 -9.68 -1.33 7.83
C HIS A 66 -11.09 -1.73 7.41
N ILE A 67 -11.29 -2.25 6.22
CA ILE A 67 -12.62 -2.54 5.65
C ILE A 67 -13.42 -3.55 6.46
N PRO A 68 -12.86 -4.69 6.92
CA PRO A 68 -13.65 -5.65 7.71
C PRO A 68 -14.25 -5.01 8.96
N PHE A 69 -13.44 -4.32 9.74
CA PHE A 69 -13.88 -3.60 10.93
C PHE A 69 -14.94 -2.54 10.61
N ALA A 70 -14.66 -1.69 9.63
CA ALA A 70 -15.57 -0.62 9.24
C ALA A 70 -16.93 -1.14 8.73
N ALA A 71 -16.93 -2.28 8.02
CA ALA A 71 -18.14 -2.91 7.51
C ALA A 71 -19.00 -3.51 8.65
N GLU A 72 -18.37 -4.20 9.62
CA GLU A 72 -19.07 -4.79 10.76
C GLU A 72 -19.63 -3.75 11.72
N GLU A 73 -18.89 -2.66 11.94
CA GLU A 73 -19.34 -1.53 12.77
C GLU A 73 -20.26 -0.54 12.03
N GLY A 74 -20.56 -0.80 10.75
CA GLY A 74 -21.45 0.05 9.95
C GLY A 74 -20.95 1.48 9.78
N LEU A 75 -19.61 1.67 9.69
CA LEU A 75 -18.98 3.00 9.62
C LEU A 75 -19.05 3.59 8.22
N PHE A 76 -19.14 2.76 7.18
CA PHE A 76 -19.18 3.22 5.80
C PHE A 76 -20.50 2.91 5.12
N ALA A 77 -20.86 3.73 4.15
CA ALA A 77 -21.95 3.45 3.23
C ALA A 77 -21.54 2.32 2.27
N ARG A 78 -22.45 1.40 2.03
CA ARG A 78 -22.30 0.35 1.04
C ARG A 78 -22.41 0.94 -0.37
N LEU A 79 -21.49 0.58 -1.26
CA LEU A 79 -21.41 1.15 -2.60
C LEU A 79 -22.16 0.33 -3.64
N ASP A 80 -22.22 -0.99 -3.51
CA ASP A 80 -23.10 -1.82 -4.32
C ASP A 80 -24.57 -1.60 -3.91
N GLY A 81 -25.48 -1.58 -4.90
CA GLY A 81 -26.87 -1.23 -4.68
C GLY A 81 -27.13 0.28 -4.47
N SER A 82 -26.12 1.12 -4.66
CA SER A 82 -26.24 2.59 -4.53
C SER A 82 -26.78 3.28 -5.79
N GLY A 83 -27.05 2.53 -6.85
CA GLY A 83 -27.43 3.04 -8.17
C GLY A 83 -26.25 3.23 -9.13
N HIS A 84 -25.04 2.82 -8.73
CA HIS A 84 -23.80 2.88 -9.50
C HIS A 84 -23.23 1.48 -9.81
N ASP A 85 -24.09 0.46 -9.87
CA ASP A 85 -23.64 -0.94 -10.00
C ASP A 85 -22.94 -1.22 -11.34
N ASP A 86 -23.35 -0.56 -12.41
CA ASP A 86 -22.67 -0.68 -13.71
C ASP A 86 -21.26 -0.08 -13.68
N GLU A 87 -21.10 1.10 -13.08
CA GLU A 87 -19.79 1.73 -12.88
C GLU A 87 -18.92 0.87 -11.94
N LEU A 88 -19.52 0.29 -10.89
CA LEU A 88 -18.81 -0.61 -9.98
C LEU A 88 -18.26 -1.83 -10.71
N ALA A 89 -19.06 -2.44 -11.61
CA ALA A 89 -18.61 -3.55 -12.44
C ALA A 89 -17.47 -3.16 -13.39
N VAL A 90 -17.52 -1.95 -13.95
CA VAL A 90 -16.42 -1.40 -14.78
C VAL A 90 -15.15 -1.23 -13.95
N LEU A 91 -15.24 -0.63 -12.75
CA LEU A 91 -14.09 -0.46 -11.85
C LEU A 91 -13.50 -1.80 -11.42
N ALA A 92 -14.34 -2.81 -11.16
CA ALA A 92 -13.86 -4.17 -10.85
C ALA A 92 -13.06 -4.79 -12.01
N ALA A 93 -13.53 -4.60 -13.25
CA ALA A 93 -12.83 -5.07 -14.46
C ALA A 93 -11.52 -4.28 -14.73
N GLN A 94 -11.43 -3.06 -14.28
CA GLN A 94 -10.26 -2.18 -14.40
C GLN A 94 -9.35 -2.23 -13.17
N SER A 95 -9.43 -3.26 -12.34
CA SER A 95 -8.59 -3.43 -11.15
C SER A 95 -7.14 -3.73 -11.53
N VAL A 96 -6.20 -3.19 -10.76
CA VAL A 96 -4.81 -3.63 -10.77
C VAL A 96 -4.65 -4.74 -9.73
N GLY A 97 -4.53 -5.98 -10.19
CA GLY A 97 -4.50 -7.14 -9.31
C GLY A 97 -5.73 -7.16 -8.39
N SER A 98 -5.53 -7.40 -7.12
CA SER A 98 -6.60 -7.47 -6.11
C SER A 98 -6.99 -6.12 -5.51
N SER A 99 -6.56 -4.98 -6.06
CA SER A 99 -6.78 -3.67 -5.43
C SER A 99 -8.27 -3.36 -5.23
N HIS A 100 -9.12 -3.57 -6.25
CA HIS A 100 -10.57 -3.35 -6.11
C HIS A 100 -11.20 -4.34 -5.12
N ALA A 101 -10.92 -5.64 -5.27
CA ALA A 101 -11.49 -6.69 -4.42
C ALA A 101 -11.06 -6.57 -2.95
N SER A 102 -9.91 -5.93 -2.67
CA SER A 102 -9.44 -5.72 -1.30
C SER A 102 -10.33 -4.78 -0.48
N TYR A 103 -11.20 -4.01 -1.11
CA TYR A 103 -12.20 -3.16 -0.45
C TYR A 103 -13.60 -3.80 -0.36
N ALA A 104 -13.73 -5.07 -0.73
CA ALA A 104 -14.95 -5.84 -0.51
C ALA A 104 -14.88 -6.62 0.82
N HIS A 105 -16.01 -6.75 1.53
CA HIS A 105 -16.16 -7.58 2.73
C HIS A 105 -17.61 -8.01 2.91
N ALA A 106 -17.84 -9.25 3.37
CA ALA A 106 -19.17 -9.80 3.67
C ALA A 106 -20.19 -9.58 2.54
N GLY A 107 -19.75 -9.76 1.28
CA GLY A 107 -20.61 -9.65 0.09
C GLY A 107 -20.98 -8.20 -0.26
N GLY A 108 -20.31 -7.18 0.27
CA GLY A 108 -20.48 -5.78 -0.05
C GLY A 108 -19.19 -5.11 -0.49
N GLN A 109 -19.31 -4.04 -1.28
CA GLN A 109 -18.20 -3.13 -1.62
C GLN A 109 -18.29 -1.88 -0.74
N TRP A 110 -17.20 -1.56 -0.01
CA TRP A 110 -17.20 -0.52 1.04
C TRP A 110 -16.30 0.67 0.72
N ALA A 111 -15.40 0.53 -0.25
CA ALA A 111 -14.59 1.62 -0.78
C ALA A 111 -14.19 1.32 -2.21
N LEU A 112 -13.72 2.34 -2.95
CA LEU A 112 -13.20 2.22 -4.31
C LEU A 112 -11.70 2.45 -4.29
N ALA A 113 -10.94 1.55 -4.91
CA ALA A 113 -9.49 1.71 -5.04
C ALA A 113 -9.16 2.96 -5.86
N THR A 114 -8.55 3.95 -5.23
CA THR A 114 -8.05 5.16 -5.89
C THR A 114 -6.52 5.17 -5.99
N ASP A 115 -5.88 4.27 -5.27
CA ASP A 115 -4.43 4.13 -5.21
C ASP A 115 -4.07 2.64 -5.11
N ALA A 116 -3.11 2.18 -5.92
CA ALA A 116 -2.63 0.80 -5.87
C ALA A 116 -1.12 0.78 -5.61
N ALA A 117 -0.71 -0.01 -4.63
CA ALA A 117 0.68 -0.19 -4.25
C ALA A 117 0.97 -1.60 -3.76
N ALA A 118 2.24 -1.97 -3.81
CA ALA A 118 2.81 -3.12 -3.12
C ALA A 118 4.26 -2.79 -2.76
N GLN A 119 4.92 -3.65 -1.98
CA GLN A 119 6.37 -3.59 -1.93
C GLN A 119 6.93 -3.97 -3.29
N VAL A 120 7.81 -3.13 -3.83
CA VAL A 120 8.49 -3.29 -5.13
C VAL A 120 9.97 -2.96 -4.97
N ALA A 121 10.80 -3.25 -5.97
CA ALA A 121 12.18 -2.81 -5.95
C ALA A 121 12.32 -1.42 -6.57
N ALA A 122 13.22 -0.61 -6.01
CA ALA A 122 13.58 0.72 -6.51
C ALA A 122 15.08 0.82 -6.70
N PHE A 123 15.52 1.55 -7.75
CA PHE A 123 16.93 1.75 -8.00
C PHE A 123 17.24 3.09 -8.68
N ARG A 124 18.51 3.48 -8.62
CA ARG A 124 19.11 4.64 -9.27
C ARG A 124 19.69 4.22 -10.62
N PRO A 125 19.03 4.50 -11.76
CA PRO A 125 19.49 4.04 -13.06
C PRO A 125 20.83 4.67 -13.49
N ASP A 126 21.19 5.82 -12.92
CA ASP A 126 22.47 6.49 -13.15
C ASP A 126 23.65 5.88 -12.36
N LEU A 127 23.36 5.12 -11.27
CA LEU A 127 24.37 4.44 -10.46
C LEU A 127 24.39 2.92 -10.65
N LEU A 128 23.30 2.36 -11.15
CA LEU A 128 23.08 0.93 -11.34
C LEU A 128 22.31 0.72 -12.65
N PRO A 129 23.00 0.44 -13.77
CA PRO A 129 22.35 0.29 -15.09
C PRO A 129 21.30 -0.84 -15.12
N GLU A 130 21.59 -1.96 -14.44
CA GLU A 130 20.67 -3.10 -14.29
C GLU A 130 20.49 -3.48 -12.83
N PRO A 131 19.23 -3.56 -12.33
CA PRO A 131 18.97 -3.94 -10.95
C PRO A 131 19.13 -5.45 -10.75
N PRO A 132 19.44 -5.91 -9.52
CA PRO A 132 19.36 -7.31 -9.14
C PRO A 132 17.97 -7.86 -9.40
N ARG A 133 17.89 -9.13 -9.89
CA ARG A 133 16.63 -9.78 -10.22
C ARG A 133 16.22 -10.88 -9.23
N ASP A 134 17.14 -11.29 -8.36
CA ASP A 134 16.96 -12.36 -7.38
C ASP A 134 17.64 -12.02 -6.05
N TRP A 135 17.28 -12.76 -5.00
CA TRP A 135 17.81 -12.53 -3.65
C TRP A 135 19.33 -12.71 -3.53
N PRO A 136 19.98 -13.72 -4.16
CA PRO A 136 21.43 -13.84 -4.12
C PRO A 136 22.14 -12.57 -4.65
N SER A 137 21.67 -12.04 -5.77
CA SER A 137 22.23 -10.80 -6.37
C SER A 137 21.98 -9.57 -5.50
N VAL A 138 20.79 -9.48 -4.86
CA VAL A 138 20.48 -8.42 -3.89
C VAL A 138 21.42 -8.47 -2.70
N LEU A 139 21.64 -9.64 -2.11
CA LEU A 139 22.53 -9.79 -0.96
C LEU A 139 23.99 -9.53 -1.29
N SER A 140 24.42 -9.87 -2.50
CA SER A 140 25.76 -9.51 -3.01
C SER A 140 25.92 -7.99 -3.08
N LEU A 141 24.96 -7.28 -3.68
CA LEU A 141 24.99 -5.80 -3.75
C LEU A 141 24.88 -5.16 -2.37
N ALA A 142 24.12 -5.76 -1.44
CA ALA A 142 24.00 -5.31 -0.07
C ALA A 142 25.35 -5.42 0.69
N ALA A 143 26.09 -6.50 0.46
CA ALA A 143 27.43 -6.68 1.05
C ALA A 143 28.45 -5.61 0.58
N GLU A 144 28.22 -4.99 -0.59
CA GLU A 144 28.99 -3.82 -1.06
C GLU A 144 28.58 -2.51 -0.33
N GLY A 145 27.57 -2.53 0.55
CA GLY A 145 27.07 -1.37 1.28
C GLY A 145 26.29 -0.37 0.41
N ARG A 146 25.63 -0.84 -0.67
CA ARG A 146 24.94 -0.03 -1.68
C ARG A 146 23.41 -0.14 -1.63
N VAL A 147 22.87 -0.93 -0.69
CA VAL A 147 21.43 -1.21 -0.56
C VAL A 147 20.83 -0.48 0.63
N LEU A 148 19.58 -0.02 0.47
CA LEU A 148 18.71 0.44 1.55
C LEU A 148 17.50 -0.49 1.70
N TRP A 149 16.99 -0.61 2.90
CA TRP A 149 15.76 -1.35 3.18
C TRP A 149 15.08 -0.79 4.43
N PRO A 150 13.89 -0.20 4.33
CA PRO A 150 13.14 0.24 5.51
C PRO A 150 12.69 -0.99 6.30
N TYR A 151 13.09 -1.06 7.59
CA TYR A 151 12.65 -2.17 8.45
C TYR A 151 12.24 -1.71 9.85
N LYS A 152 11.63 -0.51 9.94
CA LYS A 152 10.85 -0.22 11.15
C LYS A 152 9.77 -1.31 11.33
N PRO A 153 9.17 -1.49 12.53
CA PRO A 153 8.36 -2.66 12.83
C PRO A 153 7.37 -3.09 11.74
N VAL A 154 6.51 -2.19 11.26
CA VAL A 154 5.50 -2.53 10.26
C VAL A 154 6.12 -2.88 8.90
N ASP A 155 7.23 -2.25 8.52
CA ASP A 155 7.90 -2.52 7.24
C ASP A 155 8.66 -3.86 7.30
N ALA A 156 9.28 -4.20 8.43
CA ALA A 156 9.90 -5.50 8.67
C ALA A 156 8.86 -6.63 8.64
N PHE A 157 7.72 -6.44 9.29
CA PHE A 157 6.60 -7.38 9.28
C PHE A 157 6.05 -7.60 7.85
N SER A 158 5.84 -6.51 7.11
CA SER A 158 5.41 -6.57 5.71
C SER A 158 6.41 -7.31 4.83
N SER A 159 7.71 -7.08 5.04
CA SER A 159 8.79 -7.74 4.31
C SER A 159 8.89 -9.23 4.64
N LEU A 160 8.66 -9.62 5.91
CA LEU A 160 8.61 -11.03 6.30
C LEU A 160 7.50 -11.77 5.53
N ILE A 161 6.29 -11.20 5.48
CA ILE A 161 5.17 -11.77 4.73
C ILE A 161 5.51 -11.85 3.24
N THR A 162 6.06 -10.78 2.66
CA THR A 162 6.42 -10.73 1.24
C THR A 162 7.44 -11.81 0.87
N VAL A 163 8.51 -11.97 1.66
CA VAL A 163 9.56 -12.95 1.36
C VAL A 163 9.02 -14.37 1.51
N ALA A 164 8.28 -14.68 2.59
CA ALA A 164 7.69 -16.00 2.80
C ALA A 164 6.68 -16.36 1.70
N ALA A 165 5.81 -15.44 1.32
CA ALA A 165 4.83 -15.66 0.25
C ALA A 165 5.49 -15.85 -1.12
N GLY A 166 6.57 -15.13 -1.40
CA GLY A 166 7.40 -15.31 -2.59
C GLY A 166 8.03 -16.70 -2.66
N ASP A 167 8.45 -17.26 -1.53
CA ASP A 167 9.02 -18.59 -1.43
C ASP A 167 7.96 -19.73 -1.39
N GLY A 168 6.68 -19.38 -1.34
CA GLY A 168 5.59 -20.32 -1.57
C GLY A 168 4.59 -20.46 -0.42
N GLU A 169 4.84 -19.85 0.74
CA GLU A 169 3.92 -19.92 1.87
C GLU A 169 3.39 -18.53 2.23
N GLU A 170 2.09 -18.35 2.04
CA GLU A 170 1.37 -17.13 2.44
C GLU A 170 1.05 -17.17 3.93
N ALA A 171 1.36 -16.08 4.64
CA ALA A 171 1.13 -16.00 6.08
C ALA A 171 -0.37 -16.10 6.45
N MET A 172 -0.67 -16.66 7.62
CA MET A 172 -2.02 -16.70 8.20
C MET A 172 -3.08 -17.37 7.31
N ARG A 173 -2.68 -18.45 6.59
CA ARG A 173 -3.61 -19.26 5.78
C ARG A 173 -4.09 -20.52 6.50
N ALA A 174 -3.35 -20.96 7.52
CA ALA A 174 -3.75 -22.07 8.38
C ALA A 174 -4.21 -21.53 9.75
N PRO A 175 -5.28 -22.11 10.36
CA PRO A 175 -5.79 -21.67 11.65
C PRO A 175 -4.71 -21.67 12.74
N GLY A 176 -4.59 -20.58 13.49
CA GLY A 176 -3.66 -20.42 14.59
C GLY A 176 -2.17 -20.41 14.21
N VAL A 177 -1.85 -20.35 12.93
CA VAL A 177 -0.47 -20.39 12.42
C VAL A 177 -0.17 -19.14 11.61
N PHE A 178 0.92 -18.46 11.99
CA PHE A 178 1.42 -17.32 11.21
C PHE A 178 2.18 -17.81 9.96
N LEU A 179 3.20 -18.66 10.15
CA LEU A 179 3.99 -19.34 9.12
C LEU A 179 4.52 -20.65 9.67
N SER A 180 4.79 -21.62 8.80
CA SER A 180 5.55 -22.82 9.16
C SER A 180 6.97 -22.47 9.65
N ALA A 181 7.61 -23.38 10.38
CA ALA A 181 8.98 -23.18 10.86
C ALA A 181 9.96 -22.95 9.70
N ASP A 182 9.82 -23.72 8.63
CA ASP A 182 10.70 -23.65 7.45
C ASP A 182 10.52 -22.31 6.70
N ALA A 183 9.29 -21.87 6.48
CA ALA A 183 9.01 -20.62 5.79
C ALA A 183 9.48 -19.41 6.62
N LEU A 184 9.20 -19.40 7.93
CA LEU A 184 9.67 -18.36 8.83
C LEU A 184 11.20 -18.31 8.86
N GLY A 185 11.87 -19.45 9.07
CA GLY A 185 13.33 -19.56 9.13
C GLY A 185 14.00 -19.08 7.84
N GLY A 186 13.49 -19.50 6.68
CA GLY A 186 13.99 -19.09 5.37
C GLY A 186 13.85 -17.58 5.13
N ALA A 187 12.67 -17.02 5.38
CA ALA A 187 12.42 -15.60 5.25
C ALA A 187 13.27 -14.76 6.22
N MET A 188 13.34 -15.17 7.51
CA MET A 188 14.17 -14.49 8.51
C MET A 188 15.66 -14.56 8.20
N ALA A 189 16.15 -15.66 7.61
CA ALA A 189 17.55 -15.76 7.18
C ALA A 189 17.87 -14.67 6.12
N THR A 190 17.02 -14.51 5.11
CA THR A 190 17.15 -13.47 4.09
C THR A 190 17.11 -12.07 4.69
N LEU A 191 16.11 -11.79 5.52
CA LEU A 191 15.94 -10.46 6.13
C LEU A 191 17.06 -10.12 7.12
N ARG A 192 17.58 -11.08 7.89
CA ARG A 192 18.75 -10.87 8.74
C ARG A 192 20.01 -10.56 7.95
N ALA A 193 20.22 -11.27 6.82
CA ALA A 193 21.35 -10.96 5.95
C ALA A 193 21.26 -9.52 5.41
N LEU A 194 20.07 -9.10 5.02
CA LEU A 194 19.82 -7.74 4.56
C LEU A 194 20.00 -6.71 5.69
N ALA A 195 19.42 -6.95 6.88
CA ALA A 195 19.52 -6.05 8.03
C ALA A 195 20.98 -5.79 8.49
N ARG A 196 21.85 -6.79 8.37
CA ARG A 196 23.27 -6.64 8.70
C ARG A 196 24.04 -5.79 7.68
N ALA A 197 23.56 -5.71 6.45
CA ALA A 197 24.23 -5.03 5.34
C ALA A 197 23.76 -3.59 5.11
N VAL A 198 22.55 -3.25 5.57
CA VAL A 198 22.01 -1.89 5.39
C VAL A 198 22.38 -0.96 6.56
N PRO A 199 22.36 0.37 6.36
CA PRO A 199 22.64 1.33 7.42
C PRO A 199 21.68 1.20 8.60
N ALA A 200 22.19 1.48 9.81
CA ALA A 200 21.39 1.42 11.05
C ALA A 200 20.13 2.31 11.01
N GLY A 201 20.16 3.44 10.29
CA GLY A 201 19.01 4.33 10.10
C GLY A 201 17.80 3.63 9.46
N CYS A 202 18.03 2.62 8.64
CA CYS A 202 16.96 1.84 8.01
C CYS A 202 16.00 1.18 9.01
N ALA A 203 16.43 0.96 10.27
CA ALA A 203 15.60 0.41 11.34
C ALA A 203 14.48 1.36 11.79
N THR A 204 14.60 2.65 11.49
CA THR A 204 13.64 3.68 11.89
C THR A 204 12.98 4.39 10.69
N TRP A 205 13.53 4.20 9.49
CA TRP A 205 13.00 4.84 8.30
C TRP A 205 11.73 4.15 7.80
N ASN A 206 10.82 4.98 7.27
CA ASN A 206 9.68 4.52 6.50
C ASN A 206 10.04 4.48 4.99
N PRO A 207 9.13 4.01 4.11
CA PRO A 207 9.38 3.97 2.66
C PRO A 207 9.71 5.34 2.05
N ILE A 208 9.09 6.43 2.52
CA ILE A 208 9.34 7.79 2.02
C ILE A 208 10.77 8.23 2.36
N GLN A 209 11.19 8.10 3.62
CA GLN A 209 12.54 8.44 4.07
C GLN A 209 13.62 7.61 3.35
N THR A 210 13.32 6.33 3.08
CA THR A 210 14.23 5.46 2.32
C THR A 210 14.34 5.90 0.86
N ALA A 211 13.22 6.25 0.23
CA ALA A 211 13.22 6.76 -1.15
C ALA A 211 13.92 8.13 -1.25
N ASP A 212 13.74 9.02 -0.26
CA ASP A 212 14.47 10.29 -0.15
C ASP A 212 15.99 10.03 -0.10
N ALA A 213 16.45 9.17 0.83
CA ALA A 213 17.87 8.84 0.96
C ALA A 213 18.45 8.19 -0.31
N LEU A 214 17.66 7.36 -1.02
CA LEU A 214 18.05 6.76 -2.28
C LEU A 214 18.15 7.79 -3.41
N SER A 215 17.27 8.82 -3.39
CA SER A 215 17.20 9.86 -4.42
C SER A 215 18.26 10.96 -4.29
N GLU A 216 18.88 11.13 -3.13
CA GLU A 216 19.74 12.29 -2.83
C GLU A 216 21.23 11.98 -2.90
N GLY A 217 21.65 10.79 -2.47
CA GLY A 217 23.07 10.45 -2.39
C GLY A 217 23.67 9.81 -3.65
N THR A 218 24.95 9.45 -3.57
CA THR A 218 25.66 8.68 -4.59
C THR A 218 26.10 7.30 -4.12
N ARG A 219 25.93 7.00 -2.85
CA ARG A 219 26.36 5.74 -2.23
C ARG A 219 25.37 4.61 -2.45
N TYR A 220 24.11 4.87 -2.20
CA TYR A 220 23.05 3.85 -2.28
C TYR A 220 22.40 3.88 -3.64
N CYS A 221 22.16 2.70 -4.20
CA CYS A 221 21.63 2.60 -5.56
C CYS A 221 20.43 1.66 -5.70
N TYR A 222 20.03 0.92 -4.63
CA TYR A 222 18.98 -0.08 -4.71
C TYR A 222 18.22 -0.26 -3.38
N ALA A 223 16.94 -0.57 -3.47
CA ALA A 223 16.10 -1.00 -2.36
C ALA A 223 15.17 -2.13 -2.84
N PRO A 224 15.25 -3.35 -2.26
CA PRO A 224 14.54 -4.54 -2.78
C PRO A 224 13.06 -4.60 -2.41
N LEU A 225 12.69 -4.03 -1.26
CA LEU A 225 11.35 -4.09 -0.67
C LEU A 225 10.98 -2.69 -0.16
N LEU A 226 10.37 -1.91 -1.03
CA LEU A 226 9.97 -0.54 -0.76
C LEU A 226 8.53 -0.37 -1.26
N PHE A 227 7.60 0.06 -0.40
CA PHE A 227 6.31 0.49 -0.95
C PHE A 227 6.53 1.59 -1.97
N GLY A 228 6.16 1.30 -3.23
CA GLY A 228 6.48 2.16 -4.36
C GLY A 228 5.72 3.49 -4.31
N TYR A 229 6.43 4.59 -4.55
CA TYR A 229 5.88 5.92 -4.72
C TYR A 229 6.27 6.43 -6.11
N SER A 230 5.33 6.43 -7.05
CA SER A 230 5.57 6.83 -8.45
C SER A 230 6.10 8.25 -8.60
N ASN A 231 5.86 9.11 -7.61
CA ASN A 231 6.40 10.47 -7.54
C ASN A 231 7.93 10.50 -7.69
N TYR A 232 8.66 9.57 -7.07
CA TYR A 232 10.12 9.50 -7.15
C TYR A 232 10.64 9.11 -8.54
N ALA A 233 9.78 8.53 -9.37
CA ALA A 233 10.10 8.23 -10.76
C ALA A 233 9.83 9.42 -11.70
N ARG A 234 9.15 10.47 -11.24
CA ARG A 234 8.76 11.64 -12.04
C ARG A 234 9.86 12.71 -12.04
N ALA A 235 10.00 13.41 -13.16
CA ALA A 235 10.96 14.50 -13.28
C ALA A 235 10.62 15.65 -12.32
N GLY A 236 11.64 16.24 -11.70
CA GLY A 236 11.50 17.41 -10.82
C GLY A 236 10.98 17.13 -9.41
N PHE A 237 10.63 15.87 -9.06
CA PHE A 237 10.17 15.55 -7.72
C PHE A 237 11.32 15.50 -6.70
N ARG A 238 12.46 14.89 -7.08
CA ARG A 238 13.71 14.86 -6.30
C ARG A 238 14.91 15.12 -7.22
N ALA A 239 16.09 15.25 -6.62
CA ALA A 239 17.33 15.52 -7.33
C ALA A 239 17.64 14.43 -8.38
N HIS A 240 17.41 13.19 -8.02
CA HIS A 240 17.57 12.05 -8.92
C HIS A 240 16.31 11.19 -8.95
N ARG A 241 15.92 10.76 -10.14
CA ARG A 241 14.75 9.89 -10.33
C ARG A 241 15.10 8.46 -9.91
N LEU A 242 14.13 7.80 -9.32
CA LEU A 242 14.17 6.35 -9.07
C LEU A 242 13.43 5.63 -10.20
N ARG A 243 13.98 4.52 -10.64
CA ARG A 243 13.23 3.55 -11.44
C ARG A 243 12.74 2.43 -10.54
N TYR A 244 11.49 2.03 -10.76
CA TYR A 244 10.87 0.95 -10.02
C TYR A 244 10.68 -0.27 -10.92
N VAL A 245 10.86 -1.44 -10.33
CA VAL A 245 10.70 -2.74 -10.99
C VAL A 245 10.07 -3.73 -10.02
N ASP A 246 9.69 -4.89 -10.52
CA ASP A 246 9.20 -5.98 -9.70
C ASP A 246 10.17 -6.32 -8.55
N ILE A 247 9.63 -6.93 -7.48
CA ILE A 247 10.47 -7.43 -6.37
C ILE A 247 11.48 -8.47 -6.87
N PRO A 248 12.58 -8.71 -6.11
CA PRO A 248 13.49 -9.80 -6.41
C PRO A 248 12.75 -11.13 -6.50
N ALA A 249 13.02 -11.90 -7.56
CA ALA A 249 12.35 -13.16 -7.78
C ALA A 249 12.72 -14.19 -6.70
N SER A 250 11.71 -14.90 -6.24
CA SER A 250 11.77 -16.07 -5.36
C SER A 250 11.26 -17.31 -6.10
N ARG A 251 10.90 -18.38 -5.39
CA ARG A 251 10.37 -19.63 -5.99
C ARG A 251 9.11 -19.41 -6.83
N ARG A 252 8.25 -18.42 -6.44
CA ARG A 252 7.03 -18.03 -7.18
C ARG A 252 7.26 -16.85 -8.14
N GLY A 253 8.49 -16.60 -8.55
CA GLY A 253 8.84 -15.43 -9.33
C GLY A 253 8.68 -14.15 -8.51
N VAL A 254 8.04 -13.14 -9.06
CA VAL A 254 7.82 -11.83 -8.43
C VAL A 254 6.46 -11.70 -7.70
N ARG A 255 5.86 -12.82 -7.33
CA ARG A 255 4.56 -12.89 -6.62
C ARG A 255 4.76 -12.89 -5.11
N GLY A 256 3.69 -12.55 -4.39
CA GLY A 256 3.64 -12.64 -2.92
C GLY A 256 3.93 -11.32 -2.20
N SER A 257 4.26 -10.26 -2.92
CA SER A 257 4.42 -8.94 -2.30
C SER A 257 3.16 -8.50 -1.55
N LEU A 258 3.33 -7.91 -0.38
CA LEU A 258 2.20 -7.42 0.41
C LEU A 258 1.47 -6.30 -0.34
N LEU A 259 0.17 -6.49 -0.59
CA LEU A 259 -0.69 -5.47 -1.18
C LEU A 259 -0.85 -4.29 -0.22
N GLY A 260 -0.64 -3.10 -0.74
CA GLY A 260 -0.95 -1.81 -0.13
C GLY A 260 -1.86 -1.00 -1.06
N GLY A 261 -1.80 0.32 -0.92
CA GLY A 261 -2.64 1.25 -1.65
C GLY A 261 -3.72 1.84 -0.77
N ALA A 262 -4.54 2.70 -1.34
CA ALA A 262 -5.62 3.35 -0.62
C ALA A 262 -6.90 3.43 -1.46
N GLY A 263 -8.03 3.44 -0.78
CA GLY A 263 -9.34 3.58 -1.40
C GLY A 263 -10.16 4.68 -0.76
N VAL A 264 -11.08 5.25 -1.49
CA VAL A 264 -12.04 6.23 -0.99
C VAL A 264 -13.29 5.51 -0.49
N ALA A 265 -13.61 5.70 0.79
CA ALA A 265 -14.83 5.25 1.44
C ALA A 265 -15.75 6.46 1.69
N VAL A 266 -17.05 6.20 1.77
CA VAL A 266 -18.08 7.18 2.14
C VAL A 266 -18.58 6.89 3.55
N SER A 267 -18.58 7.90 4.41
CA SER A 267 -19.10 7.78 5.77
C SER A 267 -20.59 7.41 5.76
N SER A 268 -20.97 6.43 6.56
CA SER A 268 -22.40 6.12 6.81
C SER A 268 -23.16 7.24 7.52
N ARG A 269 -22.40 8.21 8.09
CA ARG A 269 -22.95 9.36 8.82
C ARG A 269 -23.05 10.64 7.99
N SER A 270 -22.62 10.57 6.70
CA SER A 270 -22.75 11.70 5.78
C SER A 270 -24.20 12.10 5.59
N LEU A 271 -24.48 13.38 5.69
CA LEU A 271 -25.81 13.95 5.37
C LEU A 271 -26.00 14.11 3.85
N HIS A 272 -24.94 13.89 3.06
CA HIS A 272 -24.86 14.05 1.61
C HIS A 272 -24.31 12.77 0.95
N THR A 273 -24.84 11.60 1.40
CA THR A 273 -24.33 10.29 0.99
C THR A 273 -24.38 10.09 -0.53
N ALA A 274 -25.44 10.54 -1.20
CA ALA A 274 -25.58 10.38 -2.65
C ALA A 274 -24.50 11.16 -3.41
N GLU A 275 -24.25 12.41 -3.03
CA GLU A 275 -23.23 13.26 -3.65
C GLU A 275 -21.81 12.75 -3.33
N ALA A 276 -21.60 12.23 -2.12
CA ALA A 276 -20.33 11.65 -1.71
C ALA A 276 -20.04 10.35 -2.49
N ILE A 277 -21.02 9.49 -2.70
CA ILE A 277 -20.92 8.28 -3.54
C ILE A 277 -20.61 8.67 -4.99
N ALA A 278 -21.36 9.61 -5.57
CA ALA A 278 -21.13 10.07 -6.93
C ALA A 278 -19.70 10.63 -7.12
N HIS A 279 -19.21 11.41 -6.13
CA HIS A 279 -17.83 11.89 -6.15
C HIS A 279 -16.81 10.74 -6.06
N ALA A 280 -17.04 9.74 -5.22
CA ALA A 280 -16.14 8.59 -5.05
C ALA A 280 -16.02 7.78 -6.37
N PHE A 281 -17.13 7.51 -7.04
CA PHE A 281 -17.12 6.83 -8.34
C PHE A 281 -16.42 7.66 -9.42
N TRP A 282 -16.70 8.96 -9.49
CA TRP A 282 -16.02 9.85 -10.43
C TRP A 282 -14.49 9.88 -10.15
N LEU A 283 -14.08 9.98 -8.89
CA LEU A 283 -12.66 9.99 -8.50
C LEU A 283 -11.93 8.70 -8.90
N ALA A 284 -12.60 7.55 -8.82
CA ALA A 284 -12.05 6.24 -9.18
C ALA A 284 -12.12 5.94 -10.69
N SER A 285 -12.81 6.76 -11.49
CA SER A 285 -12.98 6.53 -12.92
C SER A 285 -11.66 6.56 -13.69
N ALA A 286 -11.57 5.82 -14.79
CA ALA A 286 -10.37 5.71 -15.60
C ALA A 286 -9.87 7.09 -16.10
N GLU A 287 -10.79 7.95 -16.54
CA GLU A 287 -10.47 9.29 -17.03
C GLU A 287 -9.80 10.15 -15.95
N VAL A 288 -10.39 10.18 -14.77
CA VAL A 288 -9.86 10.97 -13.63
C VAL A 288 -8.54 10.41 -13.14
N GLN A 289 -8.45 9.09 -13.02
CA GLN A 289 -7.26 8.40 -12.54
C GLN A 289 -6.06 8.53 -13.50
N ALA A 290 -6.28 8.45 -14.82
CA ALA A 290 -5.23 8.67 -15.83
C ALA A 290 -4.96 10.17 -16.09
N GLY A 291 -5.89 11.04 -15.73
CA GLY A 291 -5.83 12.49 -15.94
C GLY A 291 -5.41 13.25 -14.70
N VAL A 292 -6.33 14.10 -14.20
CA VAL A 292 -6.08 15.07 -13.13
C VAL A 292 -5.53 14.45 -11.85
N TYR A 293 -5.97 13.23 -11.48
CA TYR A 293 -5.49 12.53 -10.29
C TYR A 293 -3.99 12.21 -10.41
N TYR A 294 -3.59 11.57 -11.52
CA TYR A 294 -2.18 11.26 -11.80
C TYR A 294 -1.35 12.55 -11.93
N ASP A 295 -1.81 13.53 -12.71
CA ASP A 295 -1.07 14.77 -13.00
C ASP A 295 -0.74 15.55 -11.72
N ALA A 296 -1.60 15.49 -10.73
CA ALA A 296 -1.40 16.11 -9.42
C ALA A 296 -0.58 15.28 -8.42
N GLY A 297 0.02 14.18 -8.85
CA GLY A 297 0.92 13.37 -8.05
C GLY A 297 0.32 12.06 -7.53
N GLY A 298 -0.91 11.72 -7.88
CA GLY A 298 -1.56 10.47 -7.50
C GLY A 298 -0.88 9.24 -8.11
N GLN A 299 -1.08 8.10 -7.47
CA GLN A 299 -0.66 6.79 -7.96
C GLN A 299 -1.92 5.95 -8.23
N PRO A 300 -2.41 5.91 -9.47
CA PRO A 300 -3.74 5.39 -9.79
C PRO A 300 -4.02 3.98 -9.29
N GLY A 301 -5.26 3.75 -8.83
CA GLY A 301 -5.81 2.42 -8.55
C GLY A 301 -6.43 1.74 -9.78
N ASN A 302 -6.65 2.49 -10.87
CA ASN A 302 -7.30 2.03 -12.09
C ASN A 302 -6.30 1.55 -13.13
N ALA A 303 -6.50 0.33 -13.67
CA ALA A 303 -5.59 -0.32 -14.60
C ALA A 303 -5.43 0.44 -15.93
N VAL A 304 -6.43 1.19 -16.39
CA VAL A 304 -6.30 2.01 -17.60
C VAL A 304 -5.17 3.03 -17.46
N ALA A 305 -5.03 3.64 -16.30
CA ALA A 305 -3.92 4.55 -16.02
C ALA A 305 -2.56 3.82 -15.93
N TRP A 306 -2.53 2.54 -15.55
CA TRP A 306 -1.32 1.71 -15.53
C TRP A 306 -0.83 1.33 -16.92
N ASP A 307 -1.76 1.18 -17.85
CA ASP A 307 -1.47 0.82 -19.25
C ASP A 307 -1.21 2.05 -20.14
N ASP A 308 -1.54 3.25 -19.67
CA ASP A 308 -1.39 4.50 -20.39
C ASP A 308 0.07 4.83 -20.70
N ASP A 309 0.38 5.13 -21.97
CA ASP A 309 1.74 5.41 -22.43
C ASP A 309 2.31 6.69 -21.81
N ARG A 310 1.48 7.71 -21.58
CA ARG A 310 1.88 8.99 -21.00
C ARG A 310 2.31 8.83 -19.55
N THR A 311 1.51 8.12 -18.74
CA THR A 311 1.83 7.90 -17.33
C THR A 311 3.12 7.09 -17.17
N ASN A 312 3.35 6.10 -18.03
CA ASN A 312 4.56 5.29 -18.03
C ASN A 312 5.78 6.07 -18.50
N ALA A 313 5.67 6.84 -19.58
CA ALA A 313 6.78 7.67 -20.08
C ALA A 313 7.22 8.72 -19.05
N ASP A 314 6.28 9.36 -18.34
CA ASP A 314 6.57 10.35 -17.30
C ASP A 314 7.20 9.73 -16.05
N SER A 315 6.86 8.48 -15.71
CA SER A 315 7.29 7.79 -14.49
C SER A 315 8.37 6.72 -14.69
N LEU A 316 9.16 6.76 -15.76
CA LEU A 316 10.20 5.74 -16.08
C LEU A 316 9.65 4.30 -16.06
N ASP A 317 8.47 4.09 -16.63
CA ASP A 317 7.74 2.80 -16.65
C ASP A 317 7.42 2.26 -15.24
N PHE A 318 7.15 3.13 -14.27
CA PHE A 318 6.78 2.71 -12.92
C PHE A 318 5.67 1.66 -12.93
N PHE A 319 4.58 1.93 -13.61
CA PHE A 319 3.39 1.10 -13.62
C PHE A 319 3.63 -0.24 -14.33
N ARG A 320 4.20 -0.22 -15.53
CA ARG A 320 4.54 -1.43 -16.28
C ARG A 320 5.63 -2.24 -15.59
N GLY A 321 6.63 -1.57 -15.05
CA GLY A 321 7.78 -2.19 -14.39
C GLY A 321 7.45 -2.89 -13.07
N THR A 322 6.30 -2.59 -12.46
CA THR A 322 5.85 -3.17 -11.18
C THR A 322 4.57 -3.99 -11.31
N ARG A 323 4.02 -4.08 -12.53
CA ARG A 323 2.70 -4.70 -12.79
C ARG A 323 2.60 -6.13 -12.32
N ALA A 324 3.59 -6.96 -12.64
CA ALA A 324 3.56 -8.38 -12.30
C ALA A 324 3.59 -8.62 -10.78
N THR A 325 4.32 -7.77 -10.05
CA THR A 325 4.30 -7.78 -8.57
C THR A 325 2.92 -7.45 -8.03
N LEU A 326 2.26 -6.40 -8.55
CA LEU A 326 0.92 -5.99 -8.11
C LEU A 326 -0.14 -7.05 -8.40
N GLU A 327 -0.10 -7.65 -9.59
CA GLU A 327 -1.06 -8.71 -9.97
C GLU A 327 -0.89 -9.98 -9.16
N GLY A 328 0.35 -10.26 -8.71
CA GLY A 328 0.67 -11.38 -7.83
C GLY A 328 0.67 -11.05 -6.34
N ALA A 329 0.18 -9.89 -5.93
CA ALA A 329 0.29 -9.43 -4.56
C ALA A 329 -0.55 -10.25 -3.57
N TYR A 330 0.00 -10.42 -2.36
CA TYR A 330 -0.67 -11.04 -1.22
C TYR A 330 -1.64 -10.06 -0.57
N VAL A 331 -2.90 -10.47 -0.43
CA VAL A 331 -3.92 -9.70 0.30
C VAL A 331 -3.95 -10.14 1.75
N ARG A 332 -3.80 -9.19 2.67
CA ARG A 332 -3.86 -9.41 4.12
C ARG A 332 -5.18 -10.06 4.54
N PRO A 333 -5.21 -10.86 5.63
CA PRO A 333 -6.42 -11.45 6.16
C PRO A 333 -7.55 -10.43 6.32
N ARG A 334 -8.78 -10.87 6.04
CA ARG A 334 -9.99 -10.05 6.11
C ARG A 334 -10.61 -10.13 7.51
N TRP A 335 -9.78 -9.80 8.52
CA TRP A 335 -10.17 -9.86 9.92
C TRP A 335 -10.45 -8.46 10.46
N PRO A 336 -11.52 -8.23 11.22
CA PRO A 336 -11.84 -6.90 11.73
C PRO A 336 -10.71 -6.27 12.53
N ARG A 337 -10.01 -7.06 13.34
CA ARG A 337 -8.90 -6.61 14.18
C ARG A 337 -7.51 -6.84 13.60
N TYR A 338 -7.39 -6.96 12.26
CA TYR A 338 -6.09 -7.20 11.62
C TYR A 338 -5.06 -6.11 11.92
N ILE A 339 -5.48 -4.85 12.00
CA ILE A 339 -4.56 -3.74 12.31
C ILE A 339 -3.99 -3.87 13.73
N ASP A 340 -4.82 -4.22 14.71
CA ASP A 340 -4.37 -4.47 16.08
C ASP A 340 -3.36 -5.61 16.12
N LEU A 341 -3.65 -6.70 15.43
CA LEU A 341 -2.74 -7.83 15.28
C LEU A 341 -1.40 -7.40 14.65
N GLN A 342 -1.44 -6.71 13.53
CA GLN A 342 -0.24 -6.21 12.84
C GLN A 342 0.61 -5.34 13.78
N ASN A 343 -0.02 -4.41 14.51
CA ASN A 343 0.66 -3.52 15.44
C ASN A 343 1.28 -4.28 16.62
N ALA A 344 0.61 -5.30 17.14
CA ALA A 344 1.12 -6.14 18.22
C ALA A 344 2.30 -7.04 17.78
N LEU A 345 2.24 -7.59 16.55
CA LEU A 345 3.23 -8.54 16.07
C LEU A 345 4.46 -7.90 15.40
N SER A 346 4.30 -6.74 14.79
CA SER A 346 5.39 -6.07 14.06
C SER A 346 6.66 -5.85 14.88
N PRO A 347 6.60 -5.41 16.17
CA PRO A 347 7.80 -5.25 17.01
C PRO A 347 8.57 -6.55 17.25
N LEU A 348 7.89 -7.72 17.24
CA LEU A 348 8.51 -9.02 17.45
C LEU A 348 9.48 -9.36 16.30
N VAL A 349 9.11 -9.02 15.07
CA VAL A 349 9.97 -9.23 13.90
C VAL A 349 11.26 -8.43 14.01
N THR A 350 11.17 -7.15 14.37
CA THR A 350 12.38 -6.33 14.56
C THR A 350 13.23 -6.78 15.75
N ALA A 351 12.62 -7.25 16.83
CA ALA A 351 13.34 -7.87 17.97
C ALA A 351 14.14 -9.10 17.50
N ALA A 352 13.52 -9.97 16.68
CA ALA A 352 14.20 -11.14 16.12
C ALA A 352 15.31 -10.76 15.12
N LEU A 353 15.14 -9.68 14.34
CA LEU A 353 16.20 -9.16 13.45
C LEU A 353 17.40 -8.64 14.24
N ARG A 354 17.19 -8.11 15.46
CA ARG A 354 18.26 -7.67 16.38
C ARG A 354 18.88 -8.83 17.18
N GLY A 355 18.35 -10.05 17.05
CA GLY A 355 18.83 -11.22 17.80
C GLY A 355 18.31 -11.29 19.25
N GLU A 356 17.27 -10.53 19.59
CA GLU A 356 16.61 -10.54 20.90
C GLU A 356 15.63 -11.71 21.06
N LEU A 357 15.24 -12.34 19.95
CA LEU A 357 14.38 -13.53 19.88
C LEU A 357 14.99 -14.55 18.91
N THR A 358 14.91 -15.83 19.28
CA THR A 358 15.15 -16.94 18.36
C THR A 358 13.98 -17.12 17.38
N ASP A 359 14.16 -17.89 16.31
CA ASP A 359 13.06 -18.16 15.36
C ASP A 359 11.91 -18.94 16.00
N ASP A 360 12.22 -19.86 16.93
CA ASP A 360 11.19 -20.61 17.65
C ASP A 360 10.38 -19.72 18.60
N GLU A 361 11.04 -18.81 19.32
CA GLU A 361 10.36 -17.82 20.18
C GLU A 361 9.52 -16.85 19.35
N LEU A 362 10.06 -16.34 18.23
CA LEU A 362 9.33 -15.50 17.30
C LEU A 362 8.08 -16.21 16.81
N ARG A 363 8.22 -17.45 16.28
CA ARG A 363 7.11 -18.25 15.77
C ARG A 363 6.05 -18.47 16.83
N ALA A 364 6.44 -18.89 18.02
CA ALA A 364 5.50 -19.15 19.12
C ALA A 364 4.66 -17.92 19.47
N ARG A 365 5.28 -16.72 19.48
CA ARG A 365 4.59 -15.45 19.77
C ARG A 365 3.70 -14.98 18.59
N LEU A 366 4.16 -15.14 17.35
CA LEU A 366 3.37 -14.83 16.15
C LEU A 366 2.12 -15.73 16.10
N ASP A 367 2.28 -17.04 16.29
CA ASP A 367 1.17 -18.00 16.31
C ASP A 367 0.19 -17.73 17.47
N ALA A 368 0.69 -17.33 18.64
CA ALA A 368 -0.16 -16.95 19.77
C ALA A 368 -1.02 -15.72 19.44
N GLY A 369 -0.43 -14.71 18.78
CA GLY A 369 -1.18 -13.54 18.35
C GLY A 369 -2.24 -13.87 17.29
N VAL A 370 -1.93 -14.76 16.33
CA VAL A 370 -2.91 -15.21 15.33
C VAL A 370 -4.08 -15.93 16.00
N ARG A 371 -3.82 -16.85 16.95
CA ARG A 371 -4.89 -17.53 17.70
C ARG A 371 -5.79 -16.57 18.45
N ALA A 372 -5.20 -15.61 19.17
CA ALA A 372 -5.97 -14.59 19.88
C ALA A 372 -6.87 -13.78 18.93
N ALA A 373 -6.33 -13.35 17.78
CA ALA A 373 -7.12 -12.61 16.79
C ALA A 373 -8.23 -13.45 16.13
N GLU A 374 -8.09 -14.78 16.09
CA GLU A 374 -9.11 -15.70 15.57
C GLU A 374 -10.23 -15.96 16.58
N GLU A 375 -9.94 -15.93 17.88
CA GLU A 375 -10.95 -16.08 18.95
C GLU A 375 -11.84 -14.83 19.09
N ASP A 376 -11.35 -13.67 18.66
CA ASP A 376 -12.05 -12.38 18.69
C ASP A 376 -12.87 -12.08 17.40
N ARG A 377 -13.06 -13.07 16.52
CA ARG A 377 -13.83 -12.96 15.26
C ARG A 377 -15.33 -13.08 15.47
#